data_f3e740b4c77a61b6c6cbf6c32e50c887
#
_entry.id   f3e740b4c77a61b6c6cbf6c32e50c887
#
_cell.length_a   1.000
_cell.length_b   1.000
_cell.length_c   1.000
_cell.angle_alpha   90.00
_cell.angle_beta   90.00
_cell.angle_gamma   90.00
#
_symmetry.space_group_name_H-M   'P 1'
#
loop_
_entity.id
_entity.type
_entity.pdbx_description
1 polymer ?
#
loop_
_entity_poly.entity_id
_entity_poly.type
_entity_poly.pdbx_seq_one_letter_code
_entity_poly.pdbx_strand_id
1 'polypeptide(L)'
;KGSFEFNPFKYGISDTALVTLNTTILNTVSFNRMNNKWGVDFTNLRNNGKSLLTYGYETRKLNDWLMKLRWNISRSVLITLNGKKGLNELETPQFANRNYKLNIYNAEPFVTFIRGTVFRIAGGYKFETKRNSPLFGGEKSVSNSINLDSKYNILQNSALTGKFTFNNISYNYPANTTVSYIMLDGLLPGKN
;
A
#
# COMPACT_ATOMS: atom_id res chain seq x y z
N LYS A 1 -24.98 -33.65 -10.49
CA LYS A 1 -25.00 -32.29 -11.08
C LYS A 1 -25.47 -31.34 -9.99
N GLY A 2 -24.54 -30.69 -9.31
CA GLY A 2 -24.87 -29.62 -8.37
C GLY A 2 -25.09 -28.31 -9.14
N SER A 3 -26.24 -27.67 -8.96
CA SER A 3 -26.47 -26.32 -9.43
C SER A 3 -25.68 -25.34 -8.56
N PHE A 4 -24.83 -24.57 -9.16
CA PHE A 4 -24.15 -23.49 -8.47
C PHE A 4 -25.07 -22.25 -8.46
N GLU A 5 -25.64 -21.92 -7.32
CA GLU A 5 -26.38 -20.68 -7.12
C GLU A 5 -25.44 -19.61 -6.64
N PHE A 6 -25.07 -18.69 -7.52
CA PHE A 6 -24.32 -17.50 -7.14
C PHE A 6 -25.28 -16.45 -6.58
N ASN A 7 -25.30 -16.28 -5.27
CA ASN A 7 -25.97 -15.17 -4.64
C ASN A 7 -24.93 -14.13 -4.15
N PRO A 8 -24.80 -12.97 -4.81
CA PRO A 8 -23.80 -11.96 -4.47
C PRO A 8 -24.00 -11.35 -3.07
N PHE A 9 -25.14 -11.55 -2.45
CA PHE A 9 -25.49 -11.04 -1.12
C PHE A 9 -25.32 -12.08 0.00
N LYS A 10 -25.14 -13.35 -0.33
CA LYS A 10 -24.84 -14.42 0.65
C LYS A 10 -23.35 -14.72 0.67
N TYR A 11 -22.67 -14.29 1.74
CA TYR A 11 -21.25 -14.57 1.98
C TYR A 11 -20.95 -16.04 2.39
N GLY A 12 -21.91 -16.92 2.38
CA GLY A 12 -21.77 -18.33 2.76
C GLY A 12 -21.67 -19.22 1.53
N ILE A 13 -20.48 -19.32 0.93
CA ILE A 13 -20.21 -20.36 -0.07
C ILE A 13 -19.90 -21.65 0.68
N SER A 14 -20.59 -22.76 0.30
CA SER A 14 -20.32 -24.08 0.85
C SER A 14 -18.85 -24.46 0.61
N ASP A 15 -18.14 -24.80 1.66
CA ASP A 15 -16.69 -25.11 1.62
C ASP A 15 -16.38 -26.40 0.83
N THR A 16 -17.39 -27.22 0.50
CA THR A 16 -17.21 -28.54 -0.14
C THR A 16 -16.86 -28.49 -1.62
N ALA A 17 -17.09 -27.35 -2.31
CA ALA A 17 -16.86 -27.24 -3.74
C ALA A 17 -15.97 -26.06 -4.14
N LEU A 18 -15.47 -25.29 -3.18
CA LEU A 18 -14.70 -24.09 -3.44
C LEU A 18 -13.21 -24.42 -3.53
N VAL A 19 -12.59 -24.20 -4.69
CA VAL A 19 -11.14 -24.28 -4.88
C VAL A 19 -10.49 -22.92 -4.66
N THR A 20 -11.03 -21.87 -5.26
CA THR A 20 -10.55 -20.51 -5.12
C THR A 20 -11.69 -19.52 -5.33
N LEU A 21 -11.77 -18.53 -4.46
CA LEU A 21 -12.63 -17.36 -4.62
C LEU A 21 -11.78 -16.10 -4.40
N ASN A 22 -11.89 -15.17 -5.32
CA ASN A 22 -11.30 -13.84 -5.16
C ASN A 22 -12.33 -12.78 -5.52
N THR A 23 -12.59 -11.86 -4.60
CA THR A 23 -13.51 -10.75 -4.77
C THR A 23 -12.79 -9.44 -4.57
N THR A 24 -12.81 -8.59 -5.58
CA THR A 24 -12.22 -7.24 -5.51
C THR A 24 -13.31 -6.20 -5.69
N ILE A 25 -13.39 -5.26 -4.76
CA ILE A 25 -14.30 -4.11 -4.81
C ILE A 25 -13.45 -2.85 -4.75
N LEU A 26 -13.59 -2.00 -5.75
CA LEU A 26 -12.91 -0.71 -5.84
C LEU A 26 -13.96 0.40 -5.93
N ASN A 27 -13.96 1.28 -4.94
CA ASN A 27 -14.82 2.46 -4.92
C ASN A 27 -13.94 3.71 -4.92
N THR A 28 -14.19 4.64 -5.83
CA THR A 28 -13.47 5.91 -5.89
C THR A 28 -14.46 7.06 -5.92
N VAL A 29 -14.26 8.00 -5.01
CA VAL A 29 -14.99 9.27 -4.96
C VAL A 29 -14.00 10.38 -5.21
N SER A 30 -14.22 11.15 -6.26
CA SER A 30 -13.38 12.29 -6.64
C SER A 30 -14.12 13.60 -6.41
N PHE A 31 -13.48 14.51 -5.72
CA PHE A 31 -13.98 15.85 -5.53
C PHE A 31 -13.08 16.84 -6.25
N ASN A 32 -13.69 17.77 -6.98
CA ASN A 32 -13.03 18.86 -7.70
C ASN A 32 -11.97 18.38 -8.72
N ARG A 33 -12.19 17.20 -9.33
CA ARG A 33 -11.24 16.53 -10.23
C ARG A 33 -10.86 17.36 -11.45
N MET A 34 -11.83 18.11 -12.01
CA MET A 34 -11.64 18.93 -13.21
C MET A 34 -11.02 20.30 -12.91
N ASN A 35 -10.85 20.64 -11.63
CA ASN A 35 -10.26 21.92 -11.26
C ASN A 35 -8.74 21.87 -11.35
N ASN A 36 -8.16 22.86 -12.01
CA ASN A 36 -6.71 22.95 -12.18
C ASN A 36 -5.97 23.39 -10.91
N LYS A 37 -6.67 23.96 -9.92
CA LYS A 37 -6.02 24.43 -8.68
C LYS A 37 -5.87 23.33 -7.66
N TRP A 38 -6.95 22.58 -7.38
CA TRP A 38 -6.91 21.53 -6.39
C TRP A 38 -7.96 20.44 -6.65
N GLY A 39 -7.73 19.26 -6.12
CA GLY A 39 -8.65 18.14 -6.20
C GLY A 39 -8.29 17.09 -5.16
N VAL A 40 -9.30 16.32 -4.75
CA VAL A 40 -9.16 15.23 -3.76
C VAL A 40 -9.81 13.98 -4.31
N ASP A 41 -9.11 12.87 -4.22
CA ASP A 41 -9.61 11.54 -4.54
C ASP A 41 -9.56 10.66 -3.28
N PHE A 42 -10.69 10.01 -2.98
CA PHE A 42 -10.78 8.97 -1.96
C PHE A 42 -11.08 7.65 -2.64
N THR A 43 -10.28 6.65 -2.34
CA THR A 43 -10.45 5.31 -2.89
C THR A 43 -10.49 4.29 -1.77
N ASN A 44 -11.49 3.39 -1.80
CA ASN A 44 -11.54 2.20 -0.97
C ASN A 44 -11.35 0.98 -1.86
N LEU A 45 -10.31 0.20 -1.59
CA LEU A 45 -10.02 -1.06 -2.22
C LEU A 45 -10.21 -2.18 -1.21
N ARG A 46 -11.11 -3.11 -1.50
CA ARG A 46 -11.28 -4.35 -0.73
C ARG A 46 -10.98 -5.53 -1.63
N ASN A 47 -10.13 -6.41 -1.14
CA ASN A 47 -9.86 -7.69 -1.80
C ASN A 47 -9.98 -8.79 -0.76
N ASN A 48 -10.88 -9.75 -1.02
CA ASN A 48 -11.08 -10.92 -0.19
C ASN A 48 -10.80 -12.15 -1.04
N GLY A 49 -9.77 -12.91 -0.67
CA GLY A 49 -9.40 -14.17 -1.29
C GLY A 49 -9.61 -15.33 -0.33
N LYS A 50 -10.15 -16.44 -0.82
CA LYS A 50 -10.19 -17.73 -0.14
C LYS A 50 -9.69 -18.80 -1.11
N SER A 51 -8.70 -19.58 -0.72
CA SER A 51 -8.09 -20.61 -1.55
C SER A 51 -7.97 -21.91 -0.79
N LEU A 52 -8.30 -23.03 -1.44
CA LEU A 52 -8.05 -24.37 -0.92
C LEU A 52 -6.58 -24.74 -1.21
N LEU A 53 -5.88 -25.07 -0.17
CA LEU A 53 -4.51 -25.58 -0.23
C LEU A 53 -4.48 -27.03 0.28
N THR A 54 -3.36 -27.71 0.12
CA THR A 54 -3.19 -29.12 0.58
C THR A 54 -3.43 -29.31 2.07
N TYR A 55 -3.32 -28.24 2.86
CA TYR A 55 -3.46 -28.22 4.31
C TYR A 55 -4.70 -27.45 4.81
N GLY A 56 -5.69 -27.20 3.94
CA GLY A 56 -6.92 -26.49 4.28
C GLY A 56 -7.10 -25.15 3.57
N TYR A 57 -8.07 -24.37 4.02
CA TYR A 57 -8.34 -23.06 3.41
C TYR A 57 -7.42 -21.98 3.95
N GLU A 58 -6.91 -21.17 3.03
CA GLU A 58 -6.26 -19.92 3.34
C GLU A 58 -7.19 -18.75 2.98
N THR A 59 -7.38 -17.84 3.91
CA THR A 59 -8.17 -16.62 3.69
C THR A 59 -7.25 -15.40 3.75
N ARG A 60 -7.32 -14.56 2.73
CA ARG A 60 -6.62 -13.28 2.66
C ARG A 60 -7.61 -12.14 2.56
N LYS A 61 -7.46 -11.12 3.39
CA LYS A 61 -8.29 -9.93 3.36
C LYS A 61 -7.40 -8.71 3.28
N LEU A 62 -7.68 -7.86 2.31
CA LEU A 62 -7.06 -6.55 2.14
C LEU A 62 -8.16 -5.50 2.12
N ASN A 63 -7.99 -4.46 2.94
CA ASN A 63 -8.89 -3.31 2.95
C ASN A 63 -8.06 -2.04 3.04
N ASP A 64 -7.90 -1.35 1.93
CA ASP A 64 -7.11 -0.14 1.80
C ASP A 64 -8.02 1.07 1.60
N TRP A 65 -7.79 2.09 2.40
CA TRP A 65 -8.32 3.43 2.22
C TRP A 65 -7.19 4.34 1.74
N LEU A 66 -7.35 4.90 0.58
CA LEU A 66 -6.38 5.78 -0.07
C LEU A 66 -6.98 7.18 -0.18
N MET A 67 -6.18 8.18 0.13
CA MET A 67 -6.51 9.58 -0.09
C MET A 67 -5.41 10.20 -0.93
N LYS A 68 -5.78 10.92 -1.97
CA LYS A 68 -4.85 11.71 -2.78
C LYS A 68 -5.35 13.14 -2.88
N LEU A 69 -4.58 14.06 -2.32
CA LEU A 69 -4.78 15.50 -2.46
C LEU A 69 -3.80 16.02 -3.51
N ARG A 70 -4.29 16.80 -4.45
CA ARG A 70 -3.50 17.53 -5.43
C ARG A 70 -3.76 19.02 -5.25
N TRP A 71 -2.72 19.81 -5.15
CA TRP A 71 -2.82 21.25 -5.01
C TRP A 71 -1.76 21.96 -5.89
N ASN A 72 -2.22 22.66 -6.91
CA ASN A 72 -1.41 23.51 -7.76
C ASN A 72 -1.38 24.92 -7.18
N ILE A 73 -0.33 25.25 -6.44
CA ILE A 73 -0.15 26.58 -5.85
C ILE A 73 0.07 27.62 -6.96
N SER A 74 0.85 27.25 -7.97
CA SER A 74 1.14 28.07 -9.13
C SER A 74 1.31 27.19 -10.36
N ARG A 75 1.52 27.81 -11.53
CA ARG A 75 1.83 27.07 -12.77
C ARG A 75 3.12 26.25 -12.67
N SER A 76 4.00 26.62 -11.74
CA SER A 76 5.31 25.99 -11.55
C SER A 76 5.38 25.07 -10.32
N VAL A 77 4.44 25.16 -9.38
CA VAL A 77 4.50 24.41 -8.10
C VAL A 77 3.26 23.58 -7.91
N LEU A 78 3.46 22.27 -7.83
CA LEU A 78 2.45 21.28 -7.52
C LEU A 78 2.81 20.60 -6.18
N ILE A 79 1.85 20.55 -5.27
CA ILE A 79 1.91 19.73 -4.04
C ILE A 79 0.94 18.57 -4.20
N THR A 80 1.41 17.38 -3.89
CA THR A 80 0.57 16.17 -3.80
C THR A 80 0.74 15.57 -2.40
N LEU A 81 -0.35 15.18 -1.77
CA LEU A 81 -0.33 14.44 -0.51
C LEU A 81 -1.05 13.12 -0.75
N ASN A 82 -0.33 12.02 -0.62
CA ASN A 82 -0.90 10.68 -0.64
C ASN A 82 -0.99 10.17 0.80
N GLY A 83 -2.14 9.64 1.17
CA GLY A 83 -2.37 8.99 2.45
C GLY A 83 -2.94 7.59 2.23
N LYS A 84 -2.52 6.63 3.05
CA LYS A 84 -3.05 5.27 3.05
C LYS A 84 -3.30 4.79 4.47
N LYS A 85 -4.47 4.19 4.68
CA LYS A 85 -4.77 3.35 5.83
C LYS A 85 -5.16 1.98 5.31
N GLY A 86 -4.34 0.96 5.60
CA GLY A 86 -4.51 -0.40 5.12
C GLY A 86 -4.71 -1.38 6.25
N LEU A 87 -5.49 -2.42 5.98
CA LEU A 87 -5.60 -3.63 6.78
C LEU A 87 -5.29 -4.82 5.88
N ASN A 88 -4.29 -5.61 6.25
CA ASN A 88 -3.93 -6.83 5.55
C ASN A 88 -3.95 -7.99 6.54
N GLU A 89 -4.76 -9.00 6.26
CA GLU A 89 -5.01 -10.14 7.16
C GLU A 89 -4.84 -11.44 6.39
N LEU A 90 -4.10 -12.36 6.99
CA LEU A 90 -3.95 -13.74 6.54
C LEU A 90 -4.41 -14.67 7.66
N GLU A 91 -5.26 -15.61 7.33
CA GLU A 91 -5.78 -16.61 8.24
C GLU A 91 -5.69 -18.00 7.61
N THR A 92 -4.97 -18.91 8.29
CA THR A 92 -4.82 -20.31 7.92
C THR A 92 -5.13 -21.17 9.15
N PRO A 93 -6.16 -22.05 9.11
CA PRO A 93 -6.60 -22.80 10.28
C PRO A 93 -5.52 -23.75 10.86
N GLN A 94 -4.70 -24.36 9.98
CA GLN A 94 -3.70 -25.35 10.39
C GLN A 94 -2.33 -24.77 10.73
N PHE A 95 -2.04 -23.55 10.31
CA PHE A 95 -0.75 -22.89 10.55
C PHE A 95 -0.94 -21.53 11.24
N ALA A 96 -1.38 -21.58 12.50
CA ALA A 96 -1.64 -20.37 13.29
C ALA A 96 -0.43 -19.43 13.39
N ASN A 97 0.79 -19.98 13.33
CA ASN A 97 2.05 -19.23 13.34
C ASN A 97 2.29 -18.40 12.06
N ARG A 98 1.55 -18.65 10.98
CA ARG A 98 1.59 -17.88 9.73
C ARG A 98 0.53 -16.79 9.68
N ASN A 99 -0.41 -16.80 10.62
CA ASN A 99 -1.48 -15.83 10.66
C ASN A 99 -0.96 -14.46 11.07
N TYR A 100 -1.48 -13.43 10.42
CA TYR A 100 -1.17 -12.05 10.75
C TYR A 100 -2.33 -11.12 10.48
N LYS A 101 -2.31 -9.98 11.16
CA LYS A 101 -3.22 -8.87 10.94
C LYS A 101 -2.46 -7.57 11.04
N LEU A 102 -2.07 -7.05 9.87
CA LEU A 102 -1.25 -5.85 9.73
C LEU A 102 -2.12 -4.62 9.53
N ASN A 103 -1.95 -3.64 10.41
CA ASN A 103 -2.43 -2.29 10.20
C ASN A 103 -1.30 -1.47 9.57
N ILE A 104 -1.59 -0.82 8.45
CA ILE A 104 -0.62 -0.06 7.67
C ILE A 104 -1.12 1.39 7.59
N TYR A 105 -0.26 2.32 7.96
CA TYR A 105 -0.49 3.76 7.77
C TYR A 105 0.66 4.34 6.97
N ASN A 106 0.33 5.10 5.96
CA ASN A 106 1.30 5.77 5.10
C ASN A 106 0.87 7.20 4.87
N ALA A 107 1.83 8.11 4.88
CA ALA A 107 1.66 9.50 4.48
C ALA A 107 2.84 9.91 3.62
N GLU A 108 2.57 10.46 2.45
CA GLU A 108 3.59 10.83 1.48
C GLU A 108 3.27 12.20 0.88
N PRO A 109 3.73 13.30 1.51
CA PRO A 109 3.79 14.61 0.88
C PRO A 109 4.85 14.63 -0.22
N PHE A 110 4.51 15.26 -1.34
CA PHE A 110 5.37 15.38 -2.50
C PHE A 110 5.23 16.78 -3.10
N VAL A 111 6.35 17.43 -3.37
CA VAL A 111 6.41 18.75 -3.97
C VAL A 111 7.13 18.65 -5.31
N THR A 112 6.51 19.18 -6.35
CA THR A 112 7.11 19.24 -7.69
C THR A 112 7.21 20.70 -8.12
N PHE A 113 8.41 21.10 -8.52
CA PHE A 113 8.67 22.38 -9.18
C PHE A 113 8.98 22.14 -10.65
N ILE A 114 8.32 22.91 -11.53
CA ILE A 114 8.44 22.80 -12.98
C ILE A 114 8.71 24.20 -13.54
N ARG A 115 9.76 24.33 -14.33
CA ARG A 115 10.06 25.55 -15.08
C ARG A 115 10.06 25.28 -16.56
N GLY A 116 8.89 25.51 -17.17
CA GLY A 116 8.66 25.22 -18.59
C GLY A 116 8.93 23.74 -18.91
N THR A 117 9.55 23.50 -20.06
CA THR A 117 9.99 22.16 -20.48
C THR A 117 11.44 21.86 -20.10
N VAL A 118 12.16 22.84 -19.54
CA VAL A 118 13.61 22.78 -19.34
C VAL A 118 13.96 22.10 -18.03
N PHE A 119 13.28 22.43 -16.95
CA PHE A 119 13.68 21.98 -15.61
C PHE A 119 12.49 21.47 -14.80
N ARG A 120 12.68 20.30 -14.19
CA ARG A 120 11.77 19.73 -13.21
C ARG A 120 12.57 19.18 -12.04
N ILE A 121 12.18 19.55 -10.83
CA ILE A 121 12.64 18.92 -9.60
C ILE A 121 11.44 18.49 -8.78
N ALA A 122 11.51 17.30 -8.20
CA ALA A 122 10.45 16.75 -7.40
C ALA A 122 11.04 16.10 -6.16
N GLY A 123 10.52 16.47 -5.00
CA GLY A 123 10.94 15.94 -3.71
C GLY A 123 9.76 15.43 -2.91
N GLY A 124 9.93 14.26 -2.30
CA GLY A 124 8.91 13.63 -1.47
C GLY A 124 9.50 13.03 -0.21
N TYR A 125 8.70 13.02 0.84
CA TYR A 125 8.97 12.32 2.08
C TYR A 125 7.86 11.30 2.29
N LYS A 126 8.22 10.03 2.49
CA LYS A 126 7.27 8.95 2.78
C LYS A 126 7.49 8.49 4.22
N PHE A 127 6.43 8.57 5.00
CA PHE A 127 6.33 7.95 6.31
C PHE A 127 5.40 6.74 6.22
N GLU A 128 5.86 5.58 6.66
CA GLU A 128 5.04 4.36 6.70
C GLU A 128 5.22 3.67 8.05
N THR A 129 4.13 3.28 8.66
CA THR A 129 4.14 2.41 9.84
C THR A 129 3.30 1.18 9.57
N LYS A 130 3.84 0.02 9.92
CA LYS A 130 3.14 -1.27 9.92
C LYS A 130 3.14 -1.82 11.31
N ARG A 131 1.99 -2.30 11.77
CA ARG A 131 1.84 -2.91 13.08
C ARG A 131 1.05 -4.20 12.97
N ASN A 132 1.63 -5.30 13.43
CA ASN A 132 0.92 -6.55 13.58
C ASN A 132 0.03 -6.52 14.83
N SER A 133 -1.07 -7.26 14.80
CA SER A 133 -1.92 -7.42 15.98
C SER A 133 -1.14 -8.08 17.13
N PRO A 134 -1.37 -7.68 18.40
CA PRO A 134 -0.77 -8.35 19.55
C PRO A 134 -1.05 -9.85 19.62
N LEU A 135 -2.18 -10.30 19.05
CA LEU A 135 -2.54 -11.72 18.94
C LEU A 135 -1.58 -12.51 18.03
N PHE A 136 -0.90 -11.84 17.12
CA PHE A 136 -0.01 -12.43 16.12
C PHE A 136 1.42 -11.88 16.21
N GLY A 137 1.85 -11.52 17.42
CA GLY A 137 3.23 -11.12 17.69
C GLY A 137 3.42 -9.64 18.04
N GLY A 138 2.55 -8.73 17.59
CA GLY A 138 2.56 -7.31 17.97
C GLY A 138 3.75 -6.50 17.44
N GLU A 139 4.49 -7.01 16.45
CA GLU A 139 5.64 -6.33 15.88
C GLU A 139 5.23 -5.01 15.23
N LYS A 140 6.14 -4.05 15.26
CA LYS A 140 5.96 -2.74 14.63
C LYS A 140 7.17 -2.40 13.77
N SER A 141 6.93 -1.92 12.56
CA SER A 141 7.96 -1.27 11.75
C SER A 141 7.59 0.16 11.44
N VAL A 142 8.59 1.02 11.40
CA VAL A 142 8.48 2.42 10.99
C VAL A 142 9.51 2.65 9.89
N SER A 143 9.05 3.10 8.75
CA SER A 143 9.89 3.40 7.59
C SER A 143 9.77 4.88 7.24
N ASN A 144 10.91 5.52 7.05
CA ASN A 144 11.04 6.87 6.58
C ASN A 144 11.85 6.87 5.29
N SER A 145 11.32 7.47 4.24
CA SER A 145 11.99 7.56 2.96
C SER A 145 11.99 8.99 2.43
N ILE A 146 13.10 9.42 1.89
CA ILE A 146 13.24 10.69 1.18
C ILE A 146 13.53 10.35 -0.28
N ASN A 147 12.74 10.89 -1.19
CA ASN A 147 12.92 10.74 -2.62
C ASN A 147 13.15 12.12 -3.24
N LEU A 148 14.16 12.23 -4.07
CA LEU A 148 14.44 13.44 -4.84
C LEU A 148 14.70 13.04 -6.29
N ASP A 149 13.89 13.58 -7.18
CA ASP A 149 14.01 13.39 -8.62
C ASP A 149 14.26 14.72 -9.29
N SER A 150 15.25 14.82 -10.16
CA SER A 150 15.55 15.99 -10.95
C SER A 150 15.67 15.65 -12.43
N LYS A 151 15.18 16.54 -13.27
CA LYS A 151 15.33 16.45 -14.73
C LYS A 151 15.67 17.82 -15.29
N TYR A 152 16.74 17.89 -16.05
CA TYR A 152 17.15 19.09 -16.79
C TYR A 152 17.32 18.75 -18.26
N ASN A 153 16.52 19.35 -19.11
CA ASN A 153 16.62 19.22 -20.56
C ASN A 153 17.63 20.23 -21.09
N ILE A 154 18.79 19.76 -21.54
CA ILE A 154 19.89 20.60 -22.06
C ILE A 154 19.60 21.02 -23.49
N LEU A 155 19.12 20.12 -24.31
CA LEU A 155 18.77 20.29 -25.72
C LEU A 155 17.45 19.58 -26.01
N GLN A 156 16.89 19.78 -27.20
CA GLN A 156 15.64 19.11 -27.59
C GLN A 156 15.67 17.59 -27.43
N ASN A 157 16.85 16.97 -27.61
CA ASN A 157 17.02 15.51 -27.58
C ASN A 157 17.96 15.03 -26.45
N SER A 158 18.35 15.91 -25.52
CA SER A 158 19.26 15.55 -24.43
C SER A 158 18.73 16.01 -23.10
N ALA A 159 18.69 15.10 -22.12
CA ALA A 159 18.26 15.41 -20.77
C ALA A 159 19.21 14.79 -19.74
N LEU A 160 19.53 15.55 -18.70
CA LEU A 160 20.20 15.06 -17.50
C LEU A 160 19.13 14.71 -16.47
N THR A 161 19.16 13.49 -15.94
CA THR A 161 18.27 13.04 -14.88
C THR A 161 19.07 12.62 -13.66
N GLY A 162 18.66 13.08 -12.49
CA GLY A 162 19.22 12.67 -11.21
C GLY A 162 18.12 12.11 -10.33
N LYS A 163 18.38 10.98 -9.68
CA LYS A 163 17.48 10.36 -8.71
C LYS A 163 18.26 10.02 -7.44
N PHE A 164 17.74 10.48 -6.32
CA PHE A 164 18.27 10.17 -4.99
C PHE A 164 17.14 9.57 -4.14
N THR A 165 17.43 8.45 -3.47
CA THR A 165 16.48 7.81 -2.55
C THR A 165 17.24 7.44 -1.29
N PHE A 166 16.74 7.87 -0.15
CA PHE A 166 17.23 7.50 1.17
C PHE A 166 16.10 6.79 1.93
N ASN A 167 16.36 5.61 2.48
CA ASN A 167 15.42 4.82 3.26
C ASN A 167 16.02 4.51 4.63
N ASN A 168 15.23 4.75 5.68
CA ASN A 168 15.53 4.32 7.04
C ASN A 168 14.37 3.51 7.59
N ILE A 169 14.62 2.28 8.04
CA ILE A 169 13.60 1.37 8.56
C ILE A 169 14.01 0.96 9.98
N SER A 170 13.10 1.19 10.91
CA SER A 170 13.23 0.78 12.30
C SER A 170 12.20 -0.28 12.65
N TYR A 171 12.64 -1.34 13.34
CA TYR A 171 11.79 -2.44 13.81
C TYR A 171 11.75 -2.45 15.33
N ASN A 172 10.57 -2.65 15.88
CA ASN A 172 10.37 -2.88 17.31
C ASN A 172 9.63 -4.22 17.49
N TYR A 173 10.28 -5.13 18.20
CA TYR A 173 9.74 -6.45 18.54
C TYR A 173 9.42 -6.48 20.02
N PRO A 174 8.20 -6.90 20.44
CA PRO A 174 7.93 -7.19 21.83
C PRO A 174 8.85 -8.31 22.33
N ALA A 175 9.31 -8.21 23.57
CA ALA A 175 10.11 -9.26 24.19
C ALA A 175 9.33 -10.59 24.11
N ASN A 176 9.99 -11.68 23.69
CA ASN A 176 9.44 -13.04 23.54
C ASN A 176 8.52 -13.29 22.32
N THR A 177 8.53 -12.47 21.27
CA THR A 177 7.80 -12.78 20.05
C THR A 177 8.68 -13.43 19.00
N THR A 178 8.14 -14.46 18.34
CA THR A 178 8.70 -14.98 17.08
C THR A 178 8.53 -13.91 16.02
N VAL A 179 9.63 -13.48 15.40
CA VAL A 179 9.59 -12.48 14.35
C VAL A 179 8.72 -12.97 13.19
N SER A 180 7.66 -12.25 12.86
CA SER A 180 6.85 -12.57 11.70
C SER A 180 7.65 -12.24 10.42
N TYR A 181 7.95 -13.27 9.62
CA TYR A 181 8.65 -13.13 8.34
C TYR A 181 7.97 -12.17 7.36
N ILE A 182 6.72 -11.84 7.60
CA ILE A 182 5.89 -11.00 6.72
C ILE A 182 6.26 -9.52 6.79
N MET A 183 6.78 -9.06 7.92
CA MET A 183 7.35 -7.71 8.01
C MET A 183 8.70 -7.59 7.30
N LEU A 184 9.35 -8.72 7.07
CA LEU A 184 10.67 -8.83 6.45
C LEU A 184 10.61 -8.91 4.92
N ASP A 185 9.42 -9.06 4.33
CA ASP A 185 9.22 -9.25 2.88
C ASP A 185 9.53 -7.99 2.06
N GLY A 186 10.32 -7.14 2.58
CA GLY A 186 10.73 -5.94 1.88
C GLY A 186 12.11 -5.44 2.18
N LEU A 187 12.95 -6.05 2.92
CA LEU A 187 14.36 -5.66 3.09
C LEU A 187 14.89 -6.16 4.45
N LEU A 188 15.39 -7.38 4.48
CA LEU A 188 16.47 -7.67 5.40
C LEU A 188 17.71 -6.98 4.83
N PRO A 189 18.35 -6.03 5.52
CA PRO A 189 19.74 -5.75 5.27
C PRO A 189 20.47 -7.06 5.53
N GLY A 190 21.13 -7.59 4.50
CA GLY A 190 21.95 -8.76 4.65
C GLY A 190 22.87 -8.52 5.86
N LYS A 191 22.82 -9.43 6.82
CA LYS A 191 23.88 -9.53 7.81
C LYS A 191 25.11 -9.99 7.04
N ASN A 192 26.03 -9.06 6.77
CA ASN A 192 27.44 -9.40 6.55
C ASN A 192 28.05 -9.81 7.88
#